data_a6083197214ae6b439c7e253c5edc05f
#
_entry.id   a6083197214ae6b439c7e253c5edc05f
#
_cell.length_a   1.000
_cell.length_b   1.000
_cell.length_c   1.000
_cell.angle_alpha   90.00
_cell.angle_beta   90.00
_cell.angle_gamma   90.00
#
_symmetry.space_group_name_H-M   'P 1'
#
loop_
_entity.id
_entity.type
_entity.pdbx_description
1 polymer ?
#
loop_
_entity_poly.entity_id
_entity_poly.type
_entity_poly.pdbx_seq_one_letter_code
_entity_poly.pdbx_strand_id
1 'polypeptide(L)'
;AASEVAETDVPPELLAQSLGQYLRAWWIRVRGGNSGILPVVLAIVVVAVSFQIANPNFLSPQNLVNLFEQSTVYMVLAMAEIFALLLGEIDLSVGLVMVLGSVVVAELVQPSGPNWPWWAAIIAALLACSAVGAIQGSLVARLKMPSFIVTLGGLLILEGVGILVLGGTLVSIGNSRFTSEVVLYDIFWGQLDPVASWILLAVLVGAAGTGLWLREVRKRRHGLETPPRSLTAMKIVLMAVAGIALVAICNVNRAHFGTIEGVPYIIVIVLVVLAAWTVLLQRTRFGRYVYAIGGNPEAARRAGVSLPAVRTWGFVLAALTAGIAGVLFASWQVSLTTNIIKTANSYVLLAVAAAVIGGTSLFGGQGKTIHGVLGGLVIGGIYNGLYLLGVPSQWIDIVVAAVLLAAATVDVLSRRGAPRQT
;
A
#
# COMPACT_ATOMS: atom_id res chain seq x y z
N ALA A 1 21.69 20.40 -46.65
CA ALA A 1 22.23 20.16 -45.33
C ALA A 1 21.09 20.38 -44.32
N ALA A 2 20.29 19.36 -44.09
CA ALA A 2 19.33 19.35 -42.97
C ALA A 2 20.15 18.96 -41.74
N SER A 3 20.23 19.86 -40.76
CA SER A 3 20.80 19.60 -39.46
C SER A 3 19.93 18.57 -38.77
N GLU A 4 20.44 17.35 -38.57
CA GLU A 4 19.95 16.40 -37.58
C GLU A 4 19.95 17.10 -36.22
N VAL A 5 18.80 17.54 -35.80
CA VAL A 5 18.55 17.90 -34.40
C VAL A 5 18.61 16.58 -33.64
N ALA A 6 19.72 16.35 -32.94
CA ALA A 6 19.82 15.27 -31.98
C ALA A 6 18.59 15.37 -31.06
N GLU A 7 17.69 14.38 -31.12
CA GLU A 7 16.60 14.21 -30.15
C GLU A 7 17.25 14.15 -28.75
N THR A 8 17.12 15.23 -28.02
CA THR A 8 17.61 15.28 -26.64
C THR A 8 16.78 14.29 -25.85
N ASP A 9 17.41 13.27 -25.27
CA ASP A 9 16.83 12.26 -24.35
C ASP A 9 16.20 12.86 -23.07
N VAL A 10 16.07 14.20 -23.01
CA VAL A 10 15.54 14.94 -21.87
C VAL A 10 14.02 15.06 -22.00
N PRO A 11 13.26 14.54 -21.03
CA PRO A 11 11.80 14.67 -21.04
C PRO A 11 11.36 16.13 -21.20
N PRO A 12 10.40 16.43 -22.11
CA PRO A 12 9.97 17.82 -22.41
C PRO A 12 9.53 18.63 -21.19
N GLU A 13 9.08 17.95 -20.14
CA GLU A 13 8.69 18.62 -18.90
C GLU A 13 9.86 19.19 -18.11
N LEU A 14 11.06 18.63 -18.24
CA LEU A 14 12.26 19.17 -17.59
C LEU A 14 12.77 20.43 -18.31
N LEU A 15 12.46 20.57 -19.59
CA LEU A 15 12.79 21.73 -20.39
C LEU A 15 11.78 22.89 -20.22
N ALA A 16 10.64 22.63 -19.58
CA ALA A 16 9.60 23.63 -19.37
C ALA A 16 10.07 24.76 -18.45
N GLN A 17 10.04 25.99 -18.93
CA GLN A 17 10.41 27.20 -18.17
C GLN A 17 9.22 27.80 -17.40
N SER A 18 7.99 27.42 -17.75
CA SER A 18 6.76 27.88 -17.10
C SER A 18 5.84 26.73 -16.72
N LEU A 19 4.95 26.99 -15.75
CA LEU A 19 3.92 26.02 -15.32
C LEU A 19 3.02 25.59 -16.49
N GLY A 20 2.65 26.54 -17.37
CA GLY A 20 1.80 26.24 -18.54
C GLY A 20 2.47 25.31 -19.55
N GLN A 21 3.79 25.50 -19.81
CA GLN A 21 4.56 24.61 -20.67
C GLN A 21 4.69 23.21 -20.05
N TYR A 22 4.93 23.15 -18.72
CA TYR A 22 4.98 21.89 -17.99
C TYR A 22 3.67 21.11 -18.09
N LEU A 23 2.53 21.77 -17.85
CA LEU A 23 1.19 21.15 -17.93
C LEU A 23 0.87 20.68 -19.37
N ARG A 24 1.27 21.44 -20.39
CA ARG A 24 1.10 21.04 -21.81
C ARG A 24 1.94 19.80 -22.12
N ALA A 25 3.22 19.78 -21.75
CA ALA A 25 4.11 18.64 -21.94
C ALA A 25 3.62 17.39 -21.18
N TRP A 26 3.15 17.57 -19.93
CA TRP A 26 2.53 16.52 -19.14
C TRP A 26 1.26 15.96 -19.82
N TRP A 27 0.39 16.83 -20.36
CA TRP A 27 -0.81 16.41 -21.06
C TRP A 27 -0.52 15.60 -22.34
N ILE A 28 0.52 16.00 -23.09
CA ILE A 28 0.98 15.26 -24.27
C ILE A 28 1.46 13.86 -23.85
N ARG A 29 2.22 13.75 -22.77
CA ARG A 29 2.67 12.45 -22.22
C ARG A 29 1.50 11.57 -21.79
N VAL A 30 0.50 12.13 -21.11
CA VAL A 30 -0.72 11.42 -20.70
C VAL A 30 -1.46 10.86 -21.94
N ARG A 31 -1.60 11.67 -23.01
CA ARG A 31 -2.20 11.22 -24.27
C ARG A 31 -1.36 10.16 -24.98
N GLY A 32 -0.04 10.17 -24.79
CA GLY A 32 0.89 9.16 -25.30
C GLY A 32 0.88 7.84 -24.52
N GLY A 33 -0.07 7.63 -23.59
CA GLY A 33 -0.23 6.38 -22.83
C GLY A 33 0.53 6.32 -21.50
N ASN A 34 1.34 7.34 -21.16
CA ASN A 34 2.10 7.35 -19.90
C ASN A 34 1.40 8.22 -18.83
N SER A 35 0.23 7.75 -18.40
CA SER A 35 -0.67 8.49 -17.51
C SER A 35 -0.29 8.48 -16.02
N GLY A 36 0.68 7.64 -15.62
CA GLY A 36 1.14 7.54 -14.22
C GLY A 36 0.01 7.16 -13.25
N ILE A 37 -0.20 7.99 -12.22
CA ILE A 37 -1.24 7.76 -11.19
C ILE A 37 -2.63 8.33 -11.57
N LEU A 38 -2.77 8.97 -12.73
CA LEU A 38 -4.01 9.64 -13.12
C LEU A 38 -5.23 8.67 -13.20
N PRO A 39 -5.10 7.45 -13.77
CA PRO A 39 -6.23 6.51 -13.84
C PRO A 39 -6.77 6.13 -12.46
N VAL A 40 -5.90 5.88 -11.47
CA VAL A 40 -6.35 5.51 -10.13
C VAL A 40 -6.95 6.70 -9.39
N VAL A 41 -6.42 7.93 -9.58
CA VAL A 41 -7.03 9.14 -9.02
C VAL A 41 -8.42 9.35 -9.61
N LEU A 42 -8.59 9.15 -10.93
CA LEU A 42 -9.91 9.19 -11.57
C LEU A 42 -10.85 8.11 -11.00
N ALA A 43 -10.36 6.90 -10.78
CA ALA A 43 -11.16 5.83 -10.17
C ALA A 43 -11.63 6.23 -8.75
N ILE A 44 -10.76 6.82 -7.91
CA ILE A 44 -11.14 7.32 -6.58
C ILE A 44 -12.24 8.39 -6.71
N VAL A 45 -12.10 9.34 -7.64
CA VAL A 45 -13.10 10.38 -7.86
C VAL A 45 -14.43 9.79 -8.34
N VAL A 46 -14.41 8.83 -9.27
CA VAL A 46 -15.61 8.14 -9.75
C VAL A 46 -16.30 7.41 -8.60
N VAL A 47 -15.56 6.66 -7.80
CA VAL A 47 -16.08 5.97 -6.60
C VAL A 47 -16.72 6.98 -5.65
N ALA A 48 -15.99 8.07 -5.31
CA ALA A 48 -16.47 9.09 -4.39
C ALA A 48 -17.76 9.78 -4.88
N VAL A 49 -17.79 10.17 -6.14
CA VAL A 49 -18.97 10.83 -6.73
C VAL A 49 -20.16 9.87 -6.83
N SER A 50 -19.94 8.65 -7.29
CA SER A 50 -21.02 7.65 -7.46
C SER A 50 -21.67 7.32 -6.13
N PHE A 51 -20.88 7.04 -5.08
CA PHE A 51 -21.44 6.73 -3.77
C PHE A 51 -21.99 7.95 -3.04
N GLN A 52 -21.44 9.15 -3.25
CA GLN A 52 -22.02 10.38 -2.69
C GLN A 52 -23.40 10.70 -3.29
N ILE A 53 -23.62 10.41 -4.59
CA ILE A 53 -24.93 10.55 -5.23
C ILE A 53 -25.91 9.50 -4.66
N ALA A 54 -25.43 8.26 -4.45
CA ALA A 54 -26.25 7.16 -3.95
C ALA A 54 -26.59 7.30 -2.44
N ASN A 55 -25.67 7.86 -1.65
CA ASN A 55 -25.86 8.08 -0.21
C ASN A 55 -25.12 9.37 0.23
N PRO A 56 -25.86 10.41 0.68
CA PRO A 56 -25.29 11.69 1.04
C PRO A 56 -24.30 11.63 2.23
N ASN A 57 -24.30 10.54 3.01
CA ASN A 57 -23.39 10.33 4.12
C ASN A 57 -22.02 9.79 3.69
N PHE A 58 -21.81 9.44 2.42
CA PHE A 58 -20.56 8.84 1.97
C PHE A 58 -19.33 9.74 2.21
N LEU A 59 -19.44 11.04 1.92
CA LEU A 59 -18.38 12.03 2.18
C LEU A 59 -18.50 12.71 3.55
N SER A 60 -19.32 12.20 4.48
CA SER A 60 -19.35 12.72 5.84
C SER A 60 -18.01 12.48 6.55
N PRO A 61 -17.58 13.36 7.47
CA PRO A 61 -16.32 13.19 8.21
C PRO A 61 -16.21 11.84 8.91
N GLN A 62 -17.29 11.38 9.53
CA GLN A 62 -17.36 10.07 10.19
C GLN A 62 -17.10 8.93 9.20
N ASN A 63 -17.79 8.94 8.05
CA ASN A 63 -17.63 7.85 7.07
C ASN A 63 -16.27 7.91 6.36
N LEU A 64 -15.71 9.10 6.09
CA LEU A 64 -14.38 9.22 5.49
C LEU A 64 -13.30 8.63 6.39
N VAL A 65 -13.39 8.82 7.70
CA VAL A 65 -12.45 8.19 8.66
C VAL A 65 -12.67 6.68 8.67
N ASN A 66 -13.91 6.20 8.79
CA ASN A 66 -14.24 4.77 8.74
C ASN A 66 -13.75 4.11 7.43
N LEU A 67 -13.94 4.79 6.29
CA LEU A 67 -13.44 4.34 4.99
C LEU A 67 -11.91 4.18 5.00
N PHE A 68 -11.20 5.13 5.58
CA PHE A 68 -9.75 5.08 5.66
C PHE A 68 -9.29 3.93 6.57
N GLU A 69 -9.92 3.77 7.72
CA GLU A 69 -9.67 2.68 8.68
C GLU A 69 -9.89 1.32 8.02
N GLN A 70 -11.04 1.10 7.39
CA GLN A 70 -11.36 -0.13 6.66
C GLN A 70 -10.41 -0.40 5.50
N SER A 71 -9.96 0.65 4.80
CA SER A 71 -9.04 0.54 3.67
C SER A 71 -7.62 0.17 4.07
N THR A 72 -7.24 0.38 5.33
CA THR A 72 -5.84 0.28 5.78
C THR A 72 -5.25 -1.10 5.56
N VAL A 73 -5.98 -2.16 5.85
CA VAL A 73 -5.51 -3.53 5.66
C VAL A 73 -5.24 -3.78 4.17
N TYR A 74 -6.14 -3.35 3.29
CA TYR A 74 -5.94 -3.45 1.83
C TYR A 74 -4.75 -2.65 1.35
N MET A 75 -4.54 -1.44 1.90
CA MET A 75 -3.38 -0.59 1.55
C MET A 75 -2.06 -1.27 1.92
N VAL A 76 -1.96 -1.81 3.14
CA VAL A 76 -0.72 -2.41 3.62
C VAL A 76 -0.45 -3.74 2.91
N LEU A 77 -1.49 -4.57 2.69
CA LEU A 77 -1.36 -5.80 1.90
C LEU A 77 -0.99 -5.52 0.44
N ALA A 78 -1.56 -4.48 -0.18
CA ALA A 78 -1.16 -4.08 -1.52
C ALA A 78 0.29 -3.58 -1.56
N MET A 79 0.77 -2.88 -0.53
CA MET A 79 2.19 -2.53 -0.42
C MET A 79 3.08 -3.77 -0.25
N ALA A 80 2.61 -4.82 0.43
CA ALA A 80 3.30 -6.11 0.51
C ALA A 80 3.43 -6.75 -0.88
N GLU A 81 2.31 -6.85 -1.60
CA GLU A 81 2.26 -7.46 -2.93
C GLU A 81 3.12 -6.72 -3.97
N ILE A 82 3.30 -5.41 -3.84
CA ILE A 82 4.16 -4.63 -4.74
C ILE A 82 5.59 -5.16 -4.77
N PHE A 83 6.14 -5.69 -3.68
CA PHE A 83 7.49 -6.26 -3.68
C PHE A 83 7.60 -7.48 -4.58
N ALA A 84 6.61 -8.38 -4.56
CA ALA A 84 6.55 -9.53 -5.45
C ALA A 84 6.30 -9.09 -6.91
N LEU A 85 5.30 -8.26 -7.14
CA LEU A 85 4.93 -7.79 -8.48
C LEU A 85 6.07 -7.03 -9.17
N LEU A 86 6.81 -6.18 -8.46
CA LEU A 86 7.97 -5.47 -9.05
C LEU A 86 9.05 -6.43 -9.55
N LEU A 87 9.21 -7.60 -8.95
CA LEU A 87 10.14 -8.65 -9.40
C LEU A 87 9.58 -9.51 -10.53
N GLY A 88 8.31 -9.30 -10.93
CA GLY A 88 7.60 -10.13 -11.89
C GLY A 88 7.13 -11.47 -11.29
N GLU A 89 7.02 -11.53 -9.97
CA GLU A 89 6.52 -12.69 -9.21
C GLU A 89 5.11 -12.40 -8.67
N ILE A 90 4.35 -13.44 -8.34
CA ILE A 90 3.03 -13.33 -7.72
C ILE A 90 3.07 -14.06 -6.38
N ASP A 91 2.61 -13.40 -5.31
CA ASP A 91 2.52 -14.00 -3.98
C ASP A 91 1.07 -14.26 -3.59
N LEU A 92 0.64 -15.52 -3.76
CA LEU A 92 -0.71 -15.94 -3.38
C LEU A 92 -0.85 -16.25 -1.89
N SER A 93 0.19 -16.08 -1.09
CA SER A 93 0.15 -16.38 0.36
C SER A 93 0.01 -15.15 1.24
N VAL A 94 0.12 -13.94 0.69
CA VAL A 94 0.20 -12.66 1.43
C VAL A 94 -0.94 -12.48 2.44
N GLY A 95 -2.18 -12.89 2.12
CA GLY A 95 -3.33 -12.83 3.03
C GLY A 95 -3.21 -13.82 4.19
N LEU A 96 -2.70 -15.04 3.95
CA LEU A 96 -2.49 -16.03 5.01
C LEU A 96 -1.26 -15.70 5.87
N VAL A 97 -0.24 -15.05 5.30
CA VAL A 97 0.89 -14.49 6.07
C VAL A 97 0.39 -13.37 6.99
N MET A 98 -0.55 -12.53 6.54
CA MET A 98 -1.23 -11.56 7.40
C MET A 98 -1.94 -12.27 8.56
N VAL A 99 -2.72 -13.32 8.28
CA VAL A 99 -3.41 -14.08 9.34
C VAL A 99 -2.42 -14.74 10.29
N LEU A 100 -1.32 -15.30 9.81
CA LEU A 100 -0.25 -15.81 10.67
C LEU A 100 0.24 -14.72 11.63
N GLY A 101 0.54 -13.53 11.13
CA GLY A 101 0.95 -12.39 11.96
C GLY A 101 -0.10 -12.03 13.01
N SER A 102 -1.38 -12.01 12.62
CA SER A 102 -2.49 -11.70 13.53
C SER A 102 -2.67 -12.77 14.61
N VAL A 103 -2.59 -14.03 14.25
CA VAL A 103 -2.72 -15.16 15.21
C VAL A 103 -1.54 -15.16 16.18
N VAL A 104 -0.31 -15.04 15.68
CA VAL A 104 0.88 -15.04 16.56
C VAL A 104 0.84 -13.89 17.56
N VAL A 105 0.51 -12.66 17.14
CA VAL A 105 0.46 -11.54 18.09
C VAL A 105 -0.65 -11.72 19.10
N ALA A 106 -1.83 -12.20 18.69
CA ALA A 106 -2.97 -12.39 19.57
C ALA A 106 -2.72 -13.50 20.61
N GLU A 107 -2.22 -14.65 20.17
CA GLU A 107 -1.91 -15.78 21.07
C GLU A 107 -0.84 -15.42 22.12
N LEU A 108 0.19 -14.68 21.72
CA LEU A 108 1.27 -14.32 22.63
C LEU A 108 0.87 -13.31 23.70
N VAL A 109 -0.08 -12.41 23.42
CA VAL A 109 -0.50 -11.38 24.41
C VAL A 109 -1.62 -11.84 25.33
N GLN A 110 -2.28 -12.97 25.03
CA GLN A 110 -3.38 -13.46 25.87
C GLN A 110 -2.96 -13.68 27.32
N PRO A 111 -3.77 -13.20 28.30
CA PRO A 111 -3.52 -13.42 29.73
C PRO A 111 -3.66 -14.89 30.14
N SER A 112 -4.47 -15.66 29.41
CA SER A 112 -4.64 -17.11 29.60
C SER A 112 -3.53 -17.94 28.97
N GLY A 113 -2.67 -17.30 28.15
CA GLY A 113 -1.56 -17.90 27.44
C GLY A 113 -0.19 -17.42 27.96
N PRO A 114 0.78 -17.18 27.07
CA PRO A 114 2.14 -16.74 27.41
C PRO A 114 2.22 -15.37 28.07
N ASN A 115 1.22 -14.50 27.85
CA ASN A 115 1.13 -13.13 28.38
C ASN A 115 2.39 -12.30 28.13
N TRP A 116 2.84 -12.30 26.89
CA TRP A 116 4.03 -11.53 26.48
C TRP A 116 3.75 -10.02 26.45
N PRO A 117 4.77 -9.17 26.64
CA PRO A 117 4.61 -7.75 26.41
C PRO A 117 4.34 -7.49 24.92
N TRP A 118 3.44 -6.53 24.63
CA TRP A 118 2.94 -6.23 23.28
C TRP A 118 4.07 -6.08 22.23
N TRP A 119 5.16 -5.40 22.58
CA TRP A 119 6.29 -5.18 21.66
C TRP A 119 7.00 -6.47 21.29
N ALA A 120 7.16 -7.41 22.24
CA ALA A 120 7.80 -8.70 21.98
C ALA A 120 6.90 -9.59 21.12
N ALA A 121 5.60 -9.57 21.35
CA ALA A 121 4.62 -10.28 20.54
C ALA A 121 4.59 -9.76 19.09
N ILE A 122 4.63 -8.44 18.88
CA ILE A 122 4.73 -7.83 17.56
C ILE A 122 6.02 -8.27 16.86
N ILE A 123 7.17 -8.18 17.53
CA ILE A 123 8.46 -8.61 16.95
C ILE A 123 8.41 -10.09 16.56
N ALA A 124 7.87 -10.95 17.43
CA ALA A 124 7.74 -12.38 17.15
C ALA A 124 6.85 -12.64 15.94
N ALA A 125 5.71 -11.96 15.83
CA ALA A 125 4.82 -12.05 14.67
C ALA A 125 5.51 -11.62 13.37
N LEU A 126 6.23 -10.50 13.38
CA LEU A 126 6.97 -10.00 12.22
C LEU A 126 8.12 -10.93 11.81
N LEU A 127 8.82 -11.52 12.78
CA LEU A 127 9.88 -12.50 12.53
C LEU A 127 9.30 -13.81 11.95
N ALA A 128 8.18 -14.30 12.49
CA ALA A 128 7.49 -15.49 11.96
C ALA A 128 7.06 -15.27 10.50
N CYS A 129 6.42 -14.13 10.20
CA CYS A 129 6.05 -13.78 8.83
C CYS A 129 7.28 -13.67 7.91
N SER A 130 8.34 -12.99 8.37
CA SER A 130 9.59 -12.84 7.61
C SER A 130 10.27 -14.18 7.33
N ALA A 131 10.19 -15.13 8.27
CA ALA A 131 10.72 -16.49 8.08
C ALA A 131 9.96 -17.24 6.98
N VAL A 132 8.62 -17.11 6.91
CA VAL A 132 7.83 -17.64 5.81
C VAL A 132 8.29 -17.05 4.48
N GLY A 133 8.44 -15.71 4.40
CA GLY A 133 8.95 -15.04 3.22
C GLY A 133 10.36 -15.48 2.83
N ALA A 134 11.25 -15.74 3.80
CA ALA A 134 12.59 -16.25 3.54
C ALA A 134 12.58 -17.68 2.98
N ILE A 135 11.71 -18.53 3.48
CA ILE A 135 11.52 -19.91 2.96
C ILE A 135 10.99 -19.85 1.54
N GLN A 136 9.86 -19.20 1.32
CA GLN A 136 9.23 -19.09 -0.01
C GLN A 136 10.17 -18.42 -1.02
N GLY A 137 10.76 -17.27 -0.65
CA GLY A 137 11.71 -16.58 -1.51
C GLY A 137 12.96 -17.41 -1.83
N SER A 138 13.42 -18.25 -0.91
CA SER A 138 14.54 -19.18 -1.19
C SER A 138 14.16 -20.29 -2.15
N LEU A 139 12.95 -20.87 -2.02
CA LEU A 139 12.44 -21.87 -2.95
C LEU A 139 12.30 -21.29 -4.37
N VAL A 140 11.70 -20.11 -4.50
CA VAL A 140 11.55 -19.43 -5.79
C VAL A 140 12.92 -19.05 -6.38
N ALA A 141 13.79 -18.44 -5.59
CA ALA A 141 15.00 -17.82 -6.11
C ALA A 141 16.16 -18.82 -6.33
N ARG A 142 16.32 -19.81 -5.45
CA ARG A 142 17.44 -20.76 -5.49
C ARG A 142 17.07 -22.07 -6.18
N LEU A 143 15.88 -22.62 -5.89
CA LEU A 143 15.40 -23.84 -6.55
C LEU A 143 14.70 -23.54 -7.89
N LYS A 144 14.54 -22.24 -8.22
CA LYS A 144 13.90 -21.78 -9.47
C LYS A 144 12.48 -22.32 -9.67
N MET A 145 11.77 -22.53 -8.57
CA MET A 145 10.37 -22.96 -8.60
C MET A 145 9.49 -21.76 -9.03
N PRO A 146 8.43 -21.99 -9.81
CA PRO A 146 7.47 -20.93 -10.11
C PRO A 146 6.86 -20.36 -8.83
N SER A 147 6.85 -19.03 -8.70
CA SER A 147 6.41 -18.34 -7.48
C SER A 147 4.97 -18.69 -7.09
N PHE A 148 4.06 -18.77 -8.08
CA PHE A 148 2.66 -19.08 -7.82
C PHE A 148 2.47 -20.49 -7.21
N ILE A 149 3.32 -21.49 -7.57
CA ILE A 149 3.26 -22.83 -6.97
C ILE A 149 3.75 -22.79 -5.52
N VAL A 150 4.86 -22.10 -5.26
CA VAL A 150 5.44 -21.98 -3.92
C VAL A 150 4.50 -21.26 -2.98
N THR A 151 3.95 -20.14 -3.43
CA THR A 151 3.05 -19.31 -2.61
C THR A 151 1.67 -19.93 -2.45
N LEU A 152 1.16 -20.65 -3.45
CA LEU A 152 -0.07 -21.46 -3.32
C LEU A 152 0.13 -22.60 -2.31
N GLY A 153 1.25 -23.30 -2.37
CA GLY A 153 1.60 -24.31 -1.37
C GLY A 153 1.73 -23.70 0.03
N GLY A 154 2.37 -22.52 0.13
CA GLY A 154 2.47 -21.75 1.34
C GLY A 154 1.11 -21.32 1.90
N LEU A 155 0.20 -20.86 1.03
CA LEU A 155 -1.19 -20.54 1.38
C LEU A 155 -1.86 -21.74 2.07
N LEU A 156 -1.85 -22.91 1.43
CA LEU A 156 -2.50 -24.13 1.98
C LEU A 156 -1.86 -24.58 3.31
N ILE A 157 -0.52 -24.49 3.43
CA ILE A 157 0.19 -24.82 4.67
C ILE A 157 -0.24 -23.85 5.78
N LEU A 158 -0.23 -22.53 5.51
CA LEU A 158 -0.60 -21.51 6.49
C LEU A 158 -2.07 -21.60 6.89
N GLU A 159 -2.95 -21.95 5.96
CA GLU A 159 -4.36 -22.22 6.26
C GLU A 159 -4.49 -23.36 7.26
N GLY A 160 -3.82 -24.51 6.99
CA GLY A 160 -3.81 -25.65 7.88
C GLY A 160 -3.20 -25.34 9.25
N VAL A 161 -2.06 -24.68 9.28
CA VAL A 161 -1.39 -24.25 10.54
C VAL A 161 -2.29 -23.31 11.34
N GLY A 162 -2.90 -22.33 10.69
CA GLY A 162 -3.81 -21.39 11.36
C GLY A 162 -5.01 -22.08 12.01
N ILE A 163 -5.63 -23.06 11.32
CA ILE A 163 -6.74 -23.84 11.87
C ILE A 163 -6.28 -24.67 13.09
N LEU A 164 -5.09 -25.29 12.99
CA LEU A 164 -4.53 -26.07 14.09
C LEU A 164 -4.21 -25.22 15.32
N VAL A 165 -3.61 -24.04 15.13
CA VAL A 165 -3.26 -23.13 16.22
C VAL A 165 -4.50 -22.57 16.92
N LEU A 166 -5.47 -22.08 16.15
CA LEU A 166 -6.71 -21.53 16.73
C LEU A 166 -7.62 -22.62 17.34
N GLY A 167 -7.47 -23.89 16.90
CA GLY A 167 -8.14 -25.05 17.52
C GLY A 167 -9.66 -24.94 17.66
N GLY A 168 -10.31 -24.04 16.90
CA GLY A 168 -11.74 -23.73 17.04
C GLY A 168 -12.09 -22.82 18.22
N THR A 169 -11.10 -22.30 18.94
CA THR A 169 -11.28 -21.37 20.05
C THR A 169 -11.37 -19.92 19.55
N LEU A 170 -11.97 -19.06 20.36
CA LEU A 170 -11.96 -17.61 20.14
C LEU A 170 -10.75 -17.03 20.88
N VAL A 171 -9.86 -16.37 20.13
CA VAL A 171 -8.73 -15.64 20.67
C VAL A 171 -9.10 -14.17 20.72
N SER A 172 -9.25 -13.59 21.91
CA SER A 172 -9.65 -12.19 22.08
C SER A 172 -8.49 -11.35 22.61
N ILE A 173 -8.24 -10.20 21.99
CA ILE A 173 -7.34 -9.13 22.45
C ILE A 173 -8.10 -7.93 23.04
N GLY A 174 -9.41 -8.02 23.17
CA GLY A 174 -10.28 -6.91 23.59
C GLY A 174 -10.57 -6.82 25.09
N ASN A 175 -9.90 -7.61 25.93
CA ASN A 175 -10.14 -7.58 27.37
C ASN A 175 -9.26 -6.51 28.03
N SER A 176 -9.71 -5.27 28.04
CA SER A 176 -9.01 -4.03 28.41
C SER A 176 -8.41 -3.93 29.83
N ARG A 177 -8.16 -5.05 30.50
CA ARG A 177 -7.59 -5.09 31.85
C ARG A 177 -6.05 -5.16 31.85
N PHE A 178 -5.43 -5.55 30.72
CA PHE A 178 -3.99 -5.74 30.62
C PHE A 178 -3.36 -4.74 29.65
N THR A 179 -2.20 -4.19 30.00
CA THR A 179 -1.50 -3.15 29.24
C THR A 179 -1.23 -3.57 27.78
N SER A 180 -0.85 -4.83 27.55
CA SER A 180 -0.56 -5.32 26.22
C SER A 180 -1.78 -5.35 25.29
N GLU A 181 -2.95 -5.72 25.83
CA GLU A 181 -4.20 -5.72 25.08
C GLU A 181 -4.68 -4.30 24.77
N VAL A 182 -4.56 -3.37 25.73
CA VAL A 182 -4.90 -1.96 25.54
C VAL A 182 -4.07 -1.35 24.43
N VAL A 183 -2.75 -1.55 24.45
CA VAL A 183 -1.85 -1.00 23.42
C VAL A 183 -2.16 -1.58 22.04
N LEU A 184 -2.42 -2.90 21.93
CA LEU A 184 -2.81 -3.51 20.67
C LEU A 184 -4.14 -2.98 20.16
N TYR A 185 -5.13 -2.82 21.04
CA TYR A 185 -6.41 -2.19 20.70
C TYR A 185 -6.19 -0.77 20.17
N ASP A 186 -5.39 0.04 20.87
CA ASP A 186 -5.12 1.44 20.51
C ASP A 186 -4.33 1.59 19.21
N ILE A 187 -3.58 0.58 18.77
CA ILE A 187 -2.88 0.61 17.47
C ILE A 187 -3.87 0.89 16.32
N PHE A 188 -5.08 0.31 16.38
CA PHE A 188 -6.09 0.53 15.36
C PHE A 188 -7.10 1.60 15.77
N TRP A 189 -7.65 1.50 16.97
CA TRP A 189 -8.78 2.31 17.45
C TRP A 189 -8.37 3.61 18.15
N GLY A 190 -7.10 3.73 18.51
CA GLY A 190 -6.55 4.91 19.16
C GLY A 190 -6.39 6.09 18.21
N GLN A 191 -6.41 7.28 18.77
CA GLN A 191 -6.35 8.53 18.03
C GLN A 191 -5.37 9.50 18.68
N LEU A 192 -4.73 10.31 17.86
CA LEU A 192 -3.94 11.45 18.32
C LEU A 192 -4.85 12.52 18.88
N ASP A 193 -4.42 13.18 19.93
CA ASP A 193 -5.05 14.41 20.38
C ASP A 193 -5.16 15.44 19.21
N PRO A 194 -6.25 16.22 19.13
CA PRO A 194 -6.43 17.22 18.07
C PRO A 194 -5.24 18.17 17.86
N VAL A 195 -4.62 18.63 18.96
CA VAL A 195 -3.44 19.51 18.89
C VAL A 195 -2.24 18.74 18.34
N ALA A 196 -2.00 17.52 18.83
CA ALA A 196 -0.94 16.65 18.33
C ALA A 196 -1.11 16.32 16.84
N SER A 197 -2.34 16.19 16.35
CA SER A 197 -2.66 15.98 14.92
C SER A 197 -2.19 17.15 14.06
N TRP A 198 -2.41 18.40 14.48
CA TRP A 198 -1.94 19.59 13.78
C TRP A 198 -0.42 19.73 13.83
N ILE A 199 0.20 19.43 14.98
CA ILE A 199 1.67 19.43 15.12
C ILE A 199 2.30 18.41 14.18
N LEU A 200 1.77 17.17 14.15
CA LEU A 200 2.23 16.13 13.25
C LEU A 200 2.15 16.57 11.78
N LEU A 201 1.02 17.15 11.37
CA LEU A 201 0.87 17.69 10.02
C LEU A 201 1.93 18.75 9.71
N ALA A 202 2.12 19.71 10.60
CA ALA A 202 3.11 20.78 10.42
C ALA A 202 4.53 20.21 10.26
N VAL A 203 4.89 19.22 11.08
CA VAL A 203 6.19 18.52 11.01
C VAL A 203 6.33 17.76 9.68
N LEU A 204 5.33 16.99 9.26
CA LEU A 204 5.39 16.20 8.04
C LEU A 204 5.44 17.09 6.79
N VAL A 205 4.59 18.10 6.70
CA VAL A 205 4.58 19.03 5.56
C VAL A 205 5.85 19.87 5.56
N GLY A 206 6.30 20.32 6.73
CA GLY A 206 7.56 21.07 6.86
C GLY A 206 8.76 20.23 6.44
N ALA A 207 8.89 19.00 6.91
CA ALA A 207 10.00 18.11 6.56
C ALA A 207 9.98 17.74 5.06
N ALA A 208 8.82 17.36 4.54
CA ALA A 208 8.68 17.00 3.12
C ALA A 208 8.89 18.21 2.20
N GLY A 209 8.30 19.38 2.55
CA GLY A 209 8.46 20.62 1.81
C GLY A 209 9.90 21.10 1.79
N THR A 210 10.57 21.12 2.94
CA THR A 210 12.00 21.45 3.05
C THR A 210 12.84 20.48 2.26
N GLY A 211 12.54 19.18 2.33
CA GLY A 211 13.24 18.14 1.56
C GLY A 211 13.11 18.34 0.04
N LEU A 212 11.92 18.66 -0.44
CA LEU A 212 11.67 18.96 -1.86
C LEU A 212 12.42 20.22 -2.30
N TRP A 213 12.33 21.29 -1.50
CA TRP A 213 12.98 22.56 -1.78
C TRP A 213 14.50 22.45 -1.81
N LEU A 214 15.10 21.83 -0.79
CA LEU A 214 16.55 21.63 -0.71
C LEU A 214 17.09 20.78 -1.87
N ARG A 215 16.33 19.76 -2.30
CA ARG A 215 16.71 18.95 -3.47
C ARG A 215 16.74 19.78 -4.76
N GLU A 216 15.74 20.63 -4.95
CA GLU A 216 15.70 21.50 -6.12
C GLU A 216 16.86 22.51 -6.09
N VAL A 217 17.12 23.14 -4.95
CA VAL A 217 18.24 24.08 -4.79
C VAL A 217 19.58 23.40 -5.08
N ARG A 218 19.80 22.18 -4.55
CA ARG A 218 21.02 21.41 -4.81
C ARG A 218 21.19 21.08 -6.29
N LYS A 219 20.14 20.59 -6.97
CA LYS A 219 20.18 20.31 -8.40
C LYS A 219 20.57 21.54 -9.24
N ARG A 220 19.95 22.69 -8.96
CA ARG A 220 20.26 23.98 -9.62
C ARG A 220 21.70 24.42 -9.37
N ARG A 221 22.22 24.24 -8.15
CA ARG A 221 23.63 24.55 -7.82
C ARG A 221 24.62 23.71 -8.60
N HIS A 222 24.25 22.50 -8.99
CA HIS A 222 25.06 21.61 -9.82
C HIS A 222 24.79 21.76 -11.33
N GLY A 223 24.09 22.80 -11.75
CA GLY A 223 23.83 23.06 -13.18
C GLY A 223 22.86 22.05 -13.84
N LEU A 224 22.15 21.23 -13.05
CA LEU A 224 21.18 20.29 -13.58
C LEU A 224 19.88 21.00 -13.97
N GLU A 225 19.32 20.58 -15.09
CA GLU A 225 17.98 21.04 -15.51
C GLU A 225 16.93 20.64 -14.47
N THR A 226 16.10 21.61 -14.09
CA THR A 226 15.07 21.42 -13.08
C THR A 226 13.78 22.09 -13.51
N PRO A 227 12.62 21.50 -13.12
CA PRO A 227 11.33 22.13 -13.36
C PRO A 227 11.24 23.54 -12.75
N PRO A 228 10.27 24.35 -13.17
CA PRO A 228 10.04 25.67 -12.58
C PRO A 228 9.84 25.61 -11.06
N ARG A 229 10.36 26.59 -10.30
CA ARG A 229 10.16 26.69 -8.83
C ARG A 229 8.69 26.73 -8.43
N SER A 230 7.84 27.31 -9.27
CA SER A 230 6.39 27.33 -9.11
C SER A 230 5.78 25.92 -8.99
N LEU A 231 6.34 24.93 -9.70
CA LEU A 231 5.88 23.53 -9.60
C LEU A 231 6.20 22.92 -8.23
N THR A 232 7.40 23.18 -7.70
CA THR A 232 7.78 22.69 -6.36
C THR A 232 6.93 23.37 -5.29
N ALA A 233 6.72 24.69 -5.38
CA ALA A 233 5.83 25.42 -4.50
C ALA A 233 4.39 24.88 -4.58
N MET A 234 3.86 24.65 -5.78
CA MET A 234 2.53 24.07 -5.99
C MET A 234 2.40 22.67 -5.34
N LYS A 235 3.40 21.81 -5.47
CA LYS A 235 3.39 20.49 -4.81
C LYS A 235 3.33 20.60 -3.30
N ILE A 236 4.09 21.53 -2.71
CA ILE A 236 4.09 21.77 -1.26
C ILE A 236 2.72 22.31 -0.82
N VAL A 237 2.15 23.27 -1.55
CA VAL A 237 0.83 23.81 -1.25
C VAL A 237 -0.26 22.75 -1.36
N LEU A 238 -0.27 21.94 -2.43
CA LEU A 238 -1.24 20.86 -2.58
C LEU A 238 -1.13 19.81 -1.47
N MET A 239 0.10 19.47 -1.06
CA MET A 239 0.33 18.54 0.06
C MET A 239 -0.17 19.16 1.38
N ALA A 240 0.08 20.44 1.61
CA ALA A 240 -0.41 21.16 2.79
C ALA A 240 -1.94 21.22 2.81
N VAL A 241 -2.58 21.59 1.70
CA VAL A 241 -4.05 21.66 1.59
C VAL A 241 -4.68 20.28 1.82
N ALA A 242 -4.15 19.22 1.20
CA ALA A 242 -4.64 17.88 1.41
C ALA A 242 -4.47 17.42 2.86
N GLY A 243 -3.34 17.71 3.48
CA GLY A 243 -3.10 17.39 4.89
C GLY A 243 -4.00 18.19 5.84
N ILE A 244 -4.21 19.49 5.59
CA ILE A 244 -5.12 20.32 6.36
C ILE A 244 -6.55 19.77 6.26
N ALA A 245 -7.01 19.42 5.06
CA ALA A 245 -8.33 18.83 4.86
C ALA A 245 -8.46 17.51 5.64
N LEU A 246 -7.46 16.63 5.56
CA LEU A 246 -7.45 15.37 6.29
C LEU A 246 -7.54 15.59 7.81
N VAL A 247 -6.68 16.44 8.38
CA VAL A 247 -6.67 16.71 9.83
C VAL A 247 -7.96 17.40 10.27
N ALA A 248 -8.49 18.33 9.48
CA ALA A 248 -9.76 18.98 9.77
C ALA A 248 -10.92 17.97 9.80
N ILE A 249 -10.98 17.03 8.84
CA ILE A 249 -11.98 15.95 8.82
C ILE A 249 -11.83 15.05 10.05
N CYS A 250 -10.61 14.67 10.40
CA CYS A 250 -10.34 13.79 11.55
C CYS A 250 -10.64 14.47 12.89
N ASN A 251 -10.55 15.79 12.98
CA ASN A 251 -10.81 16.58 14.20
C ASN A 251 -12.30 16.95 14.38
N VAL A 252 -13.18 16.58 13.45
CA VAL A 252 -14.63 16.65 13.69
C VAL A 252 -15.01 15.58 14.72
N ASN A 253 -15.82 15.92 15.71
CA ASN A 253 -16.33 14.92 16.64
C ASN A 253 -17.20 13.89 15.91
N ARG A 254 -16.79 12.61 15.99
CA ARG A 254 -17.42 11.49 15.29
C ARG A 254 -18.23 10.59 16.22
N ALA A 255 -18.24 10.88 17.52
CA ALA A 255 -18.98 10.08 18.50
C ALA A 255 -20.44 10.52 18.58
N HIS A 256 -21.34 9.54 18.79
CA HIS A 256 -22.73 9.82 19.19
C HIS A 256 -22.81 10.22 20.68
N PHE A 257 -21.91 9.67 21.50
CA PHE A 257 -21.78 9.99 22.93
C PHE A 257 -20.30 10.19 23.25
N GLY A 258 -19.96 11.26 23.97
CA GLY A 258 -18.56 11.60 24.26
C GLY A 258 -17.88 12.34 23.11
N THR A 259 -16.54 12.25 23.05
CA THR A 259 -15.70 12.88 22.03
C THR A 259 -14.78 11.85 21.40
N ILE A 260 -14.84 11.71 20.07
CA ILE A 260 -13.90 10.95 19.24
C ILE A 260 -13.39 11.91 18.18
N GLU A 261 -12.21 12.48 18.44
CA GLU A 261 -11.58 13.49 17.61
C GLU A 261 -10.09 13.17 17.44
N GLY A 262 -9.48 13.67 16.37
CA GLY A 262 -8.07 13.49 16.09
C GLY A 262 -7.78 12.47 15.00
N VAL A 263 -6.52 12.44 14.56
CA VAL A 263 -6.06 11.55 13.51
C VAL A 263 -5.86 10.14 14.08
N PRO A 264 -6.52 9.09 13.53
CA PRO A 264 -6.31 7.72 13.94
C PRO A 264 -4.84 7.30 13.80
N TYR A 265 -4.30 6.55 14.78
CA TYR A 265 -2.90 6.07 14.75
C TYR A 265 -2.62 5.24 13.51
N ILE A 266 -3.60 4.52 13.01
CA ILE A 266 -3.48 3.69 11.82
C ILE A 266 -3.11 4.51 10.56
N ILE A 267 -3.58 5.76 10.42
CA ILE A 267 -3.18 6.65 9.33
C ILE A 267 -1.68 6.95 9.42
N VAL A 268 -1.19 7.23 10.64
CA VAL A 268 0.23 7.50 10.87
C VAL A 268 1.06 6.26 10.53
N ILE A 269 0.62 5.08 10.94
CA ILE A 269 1.31 3.81 10.65
C ILE A 269 1.40 3.58 9.13
N VAL A 270 0.30 3.76 8.39
CA VAL A 270 0.31 3.64 6.92
C VAL A 270 1.30 4.62 6.28
N LEU A 271 1.34 5.87 6.76
CA LEU A 271 2.27 6.87 6.25
C LEU A 271 3.73 6.51 6.56
N VAL A 272 4.02 5.96 7.73
CA VAL A 272 5.36 5.48 8.11
C VAL A 272 5.77 4.31 7.22
N VAL A 273 4.91 3.31 7.04
CA VAL A 273 5.17 2.16 6.15
C VAL A 273 5.38 2.63 4.72
N LEU A 274 4.51 3.51 4.20
CA LEU A 274 4.64 4.09 2.86
C LEU A 274 5.97 4.84 2.69
N ALA A 275 6.36 5.65 3.69
CA ALA A 275 7.61 6.40 3.65
C ALA A 275 8.83 5.46 3.66
N ALA A 276 8.84 4.46 4.57
CA ALA A 276 9.92 3.48 4.69
C ALA A 276 10.13 2.72 3.37
N TRP A 277 9.06 2.17 2.80
CA TRP A 277 9.13 1.42 1.54
C TRP A 277 9.42 2.31 0.33
N THR A 278 8.94 3.55 0.33
CA THR A 278 9.30 4.53 -0.72
C THR A 278 10.79 4.85 -0.67
N VAL A 279 11.36 5.05 0.52
CA VAL A 279 12.81 5.27 0.66
C VAL A 279 13.57 4.02 0.23
N LEU A 280 13.16 2.83 0.69
CA LEU A 280 13.81 1.58 0.34
C LEU A 280 13.84 1.36 -1.18
N LEU A 281 12.70 1.46 -1.85
CA LEU A 281 12.60 1.19 -3.29
C LEU A 281 13.18 2.29 -4.16
N GLN A 282 13.03 3.57 -3.78
CA GLN A 282 13.45 4.69 -4.66
C GLN A 282 14.84 5.25 -4.35
N ARG A 283 15.43 4.94 -3.17
CA ARG A 283 16.67 5.59 -2.71
C ARG A 283 17.83 4.62 -2.49
N THR A 284 17.56 3.32 -2.34
CA THR A 284 18.60 2.33 -2.03
C THR A 284 19.09 1.59 -3.27
N ARG A 285 20.24 0.89 -3.14
CA ARG A 285 20.73 -0.04 -4.16
C ARG A 285 19.78 -1.22 -4.34
N PHE A 286 19.17 -1.70 -3.26
CA PHE A 286 18.21 -2.80 -3.31
C PHE A 286 17.02 -2.45 -4.23
N GLY A 287 16.40 -1.29 -4.06
CA GLY A 287 15.29 -0.87 -4.92
C GLY A 287 15.67 -0.80 -6.40
N ARG A 288 16.85 -0.26 -6.72
CA ARG A 288 17.35 -0.26 -8.11
C ARG A 288 17.48 -1.67 -8.69
N TYR A 289 17.95 -2.63 -7.87
CA TYR A 289 18.07 -4.02 -8.30
C TYR A 289 16.70 -4.69 -8.50
N VAL A 290 15.71 -4.39 -7.64
CA VAL A 290 14.33 -4.86 -7.80
C VAL A 290 13.75 -4.40 -9.14
N TYR A 291 13.84 -3.11 -9.46
CA TYR A 291 13.36 -2.59 -10.75
C TYR A 291 14.14 -3.16 -11.95
N ALA A 292 15.45 -3.32 -11.82
CA ALA A 292 16.27 -3.89 -12.89
C ALA A 292 15.91 -5.35 -13.19
N ILE A 293 15.69 -6.16 -12.13
CA ILE A 293 15.29 -7.57 -12.28
C ILE A 293 13.89 -7.66 -12.90
N GLY A 294 12.94 -6.85 -12.43
CA GLY A 294 11.59 -6.87 -12.96
C GLY A 294 11.49 -6.38 -14.40
N GLY A 295 12.39 -5.47 -14.81
CA GLY A 295 12.47 -5.01 -16.21
C GLY A 295 13.11 -6.02 -17.14
N ASN A 296 14.28 -6.53 -16.80
CA ASN A 296 14.99 -7.56 -17.57
C ASN A 296 15.93 -8.36 -16.65
N PRO A 297 15.52 -9.55 -16.18
CA PRO A 297 16.33 -10.35 -15.27
C PRO A 297 17.69 -10.76 -15.86
N GLU A 298 17.74 -11.04 -17.16
CA GLU A 298 18.99 -11.46 -17.82
C GLU A 298 19.99 -10.31 -17.92
N ALA A 299 19.53 -9.11 -18.29
CA ALA A 299 20.37 -7.92 -18.29
C ALA A 299 20.88 -7.56 -16.89
N ALA A 300 20.02 -7.65 -15.87
CA ALA A 300 20.39 -7.44 -14.47
C ALA A 300 21.47 -8.45 -14.02
N ARG A 301 21.34 -9.72 -14.40
CA ARG A 301 22.32 -10.76 -14.11
C ARG A 301 23.68 -10.46 -14.75
N ARG A 302 23.68 -10.06 -16.02
CA ARG A 302 24.93 -9.68 -16.74
C ARG A 302 25.60 -8.46 -16.14
N ALA A 303 24.81 -7.56 -15.53
CA ALA A 303 25.32 -6.40 -14.80
C ALA A 303 25.82 -6.75 -13.38
N GLY A 304 25.88 -8.04 -13.00
CA GLY A 304 26.41 -8.50 -11.72
C GLY A 304 25.40 -8.45 -10.57
N VAL A 305 24.08 -8.26 -10.84
CA VAL A 305 23.05 -8.28 -9.79
C VAL A 305 22.77 -9.74 -9.40
N SER A 306 22.82 -10.02 -8.08
CA SER A 306 22.46 -11.32 -7.55
C SER A 306 20.94 -11.51 -7.51
N LEU A 307 20.37 -12.12 -8.57
CA LEU A 307 18.94 -12.37 -8.66
C LEU A 307 18.41 -13.18 -7.45
N PRO A 308 19.09 -14.28 -7.01
CA PRO A 308 18.57 -15.06 -5.89
C PRO A 308 18.47 -14.24 -4.59
N ALA A 309 19.47 -13.45 -4.27
CA ALA A 309 19.44 -12.64 -3.06
C ALA A 309 18.34 -11.59 -3.09
N VAL A 310 18.21 -10.85 -4.21
CA VAL A 310 17.21 -9.79 -4.33
C VAL A 310 15.79 -10.35 -4.33
N ARG A 311 15.53 -11.48 -5.01
CA ARG A 311 14.22 -12.15 -4.99
C ARG A 311 13.88 -12.65 -3.58
N THR A 312 14.80 -13.33 -2.90
CA THR A 312 14.57 -13.79 -1.51
C THR A 312 14.21 -12.62 -0.60
N TRP A 313 14.99 -11.51 -0.64
CA TRP A 313 14.68 -10.32 0.15
C TRP A 313 13.36 -9.65 -0.24
N GLY A 314 12.97 -9.71 -1.52
CA GLY A 314 11.67 -9.23 -1.98
C GLY A 314 10.51 -9.97 -1.28
N PHE A 315 10.57 -11.31 -1.23
CA PHE A 315 9.58 -12.11 -0.49
C PHE A 315 9.63 -11.89 1.02
N VAL A 316 10.82 -11.72 1.61
CA VAL A 316 10.96 -11.38 3.04
C VAL A 316 10.25 -10.06 3.36
N LEU A 317 10.46 -9.03 2.52
CA LEU A 317 9.84 -7.71 2.72
C LEU A 317 8.33 -7.74 2.44
N ALA A 318 7.88 -8.53 1.47
CA ALA A 318 6.46 -8.77 1.24
C ALA A 318 5.82 -9.41 2.48
N ALA A 319 6.40 -10.48 2.99
CA ALA A 319 5.90 -11.20 4.17
C ALA A 319 6.00 -10.36 5.46
N LEU A 320 7.07 -9.58 5.64
CA LEU A 320 7.19 -8.61 6.74
C LEU A 320 6.05 -7.57 6.70
N THR A 321 5.76 -7.04 5.51
CA THR A 321 4.70 -6.06 5.32
C THR A 321 3.32 -6.68 5.55
N ALA A 322 3.11 -7.93 5.08
CA ALA A 322 1.91 -8.71 5.40
C ALA A 322 1.78 -8.96 6.92
N GLY A 323 2.89 -9.21 7.62
CA GLY A 323 2.91 -9.29 9.08
C GLY A 323 2.48 -7.99 9.77
N ILE A 324 2.93 -6.82 9.27
CA ILE A 324 2.44 -5.52 9.73
C ILE A 324 0.93 -5.42 9.52
N ALA A 325 0.41 -5.78 8.34
CA ALA A 325 -1.02 -5.84 8.10
C ALA A 325 -1.72 -6.80 9.07
N GLY A 326 -1.08 -7.90 9.46
CA GLY A 326 -1.57 -8.86 10.44
C GLY A 326 -1.74 -8.28 11.84
N VAL A 327 -0.77 -7.50 12.31
CA VAL A 327 -0.90 -6.78 13.59
C VAL A 327 -2.08 -5.80 13.54
N LEU A 328 -2.20 -5.03 12.46
CA LEU A 328 -3.30 -4.08 12.26
C LEU A 328 -4.65 -4.81 12.16
N PHE A 329 -4.69 -5.95 11.49
CA PHE A 329 -5.87 -6.77 11.35
C PHE A 329 -6.32 -7.38 12.68
N ALA A 330 -5.39 -7.87 13.51
CA ALA A 330 -5.68 -8.35 14.85
C ALA A 330 -6.27 -7.23 15.72
N SER A 331 -5.67 -6.04 15.69
CA SER A 331 -6.16 -4.86 16.41
C SER A 331 -7.55 -4.42 15.93
N TRP A 332 -7.83 -4.51 14.62
CA TRP A 332 -9.13 -4.18 14.04
C TRP A 332 -10.22 -5.16 14.46
N GLN A 333 -9.94 -6.46 14.34
CA GLN A 333 -10.94 -7.51 14.62
C GLN A 333 -11.19 -7.74 16.10
N VAL A 334 -10.23 -7.37 16.96
CA VAL A 334 -10.30 -7.53 18.43
C VAL A 334 -10.45 -8.99 18.88
N SER A 335 -11.08 -9.83 18.06
CA SER A 335 -11.23 -11.27 18.30
C SER A 335 -11.01 -12.07 17.02
N LEU A 336 -10.25 -13.15 17.13
CA LEU A 336 -9.89 -14.02 16.03
C LEU A 336 -10.56 -15.39 16.19
N THR A 337 -11.15 -15.88 15.11
CA THR A 337 -11.77 -17.21 15.02
C THR A 337 -11.26 -17.91 13.75
N THR A 338 -11.51 -19.21 13.62
CA THR A 338 -11.17 -19.98 12.42
C THR A 338 -11.84 -19.46 11.14
N ASN A 339 -12.95 -18.71 11.25
CA ASN A 339 -13.60 -18.08 10.09
C ASN A 339 -12.70 -17.05 9.40
N ILE A 340 -11.82 -16.37 10.16
CA ILE A 340 -10.87 -15.40 9.61
C ILE A 340 -9.93 -16.04 8.59
N ILE A 341 -9.53 -17.29 8.82
CA ILE A 341 -8.64 -18.04 7.92
C ILE A 341 -9.32 -18.24 6.56
N LYS A 342 -10.61 -18.57 6.55
CA LYS A 342 -11.39 -18.74 5.31
C LYS A 342 -11.54 -17.41 4.54
N THR A 343 -11.76 -16.30 5.26
CA THR A 343 -11.87 -14.98 4.63
C THR A 343 -10.53 -14.44 4.15
N ALA A 344 -9.40 -14.93 4.69
CA ALA A 344 -8.06 -14.51 4.29
C ALA A 344 -7.76 -14.75 2.80
N ASN A 345 -8.35 -15.78 2.20
CA ASN A 345 -8.20 -16.05 0.76
C ASN A 345 -8.72 -14.89 -0.11
N SER A 346 -9.78 -14.21 0.31
CA SER A 346 -10.27 -13.00 -0.38
C SER A 346 -9.27 -11.85 -0.29
N TYR A 347 -8.58 -11.69 0.84
CA TYR A 347 -7.58 -10.61 1.01
C TYR A 347 -6.39 -10.78 0.07
N VAL A 348 -6.01 -12.01 -0.30
CA VAL A 348 -4.95 -12.26 -1.31
C VAL A 348 -5.33 -11.62 -2.63
N LEU A 349 -6.52 -11.93 -3.13
CA LEU A 349 -7.01 -11.39 -4.41
C LEU A 349 -7.17 -9.87 -4.35
N LEU A 350 -7.66 -9.36 -3.22
CA LEU A 350 -7.84 -7.92 -3.01
C LEU A 350 -6.50 -7.16 -2.92
N ALA A 351 -5.46 -7.77 -2.35
CA ALA A 351 -4.12 -7.19 -2.31
C ALA A 351 -3.52 -7.03 -3.71
N VAL A 352 -3.58 -8.09 -4.53
CA VAL A 352 -3.17 -8.04 -5.94
C VAL A 352 -4.01 -7.03 -6.71
N ALA A 353 -5.33 -7.08 -6.55
CA ALA A 353 -6.25 -6.13 -7.18
C ALA A 353 -5.90 -4.67 -6.85
N ALA A 354 -5.72 -4.36 -5.58
CA ALA A 354 -5.36 -3.03 -5.10
C ALA A 354 -4.02 -2.57 -5.69
N ALA A 355 -2.99 -3.43 -5.70
CA ALA A 355 -1.68 -3.09 -6.26
C ALA A 355 -1.78 -2.78 -7.77
N VAL A 356 -2.57 -3.55 -8.52
CA VAL A 356 -2.76 -3.40 -9.97
C VAL A 356 -3.64 -2.20 -10.30
N ILE A 357 -4.79 -2.04 -9.64
CA ILE A 357 -5.67 -0.85 -9.79
C ILE A 357 -4.88 0.42 -9.47
N GLY A 358 -4.01 0.37 -8.46
CA GLY A 358 -3.12 1.47 -8.12
C GLY A 358 -2.09 1.82 -9.19
N GLY A 359 -1.83 0.92 -10.16
CA GLY A 359 -0.93 1.13 -11.30
C GLY A 359 0.40 0.39 -11.22
N THR A 360 0.49 -0.67 -10.40
CA THR A 360 1.65 -1.58 -10.40
C THR A 360 1.49 -2.62 -11.50
N SER A 361 2.57 -2.86 -12.26
CA SER A 361 2.58 -3.83 -13.35
C SER A 361 2.58 -5.27 -12.84
N LEU A 362 1.71 -6.12 -13.40
CA LEU A 362 1.76 -7.58 -13.21
C LEU A 362 2.98 -8.23 -13.87
N PHE A 363 3.62 -7.56 -14.82
CA PHE A 363 4.75 -8.10 -15.59
C PHE A 363 6.13 -7.68 -15.03
N GLY A 364 6.14 -6.99 -13.90
CA GLY A 364 7.36 -6.54 -13.23
C GLY A 364 7.90 -5.18 -13.69
N GLY A 365 8.89 -4.70 -12.97
CA GLY A 365 9.70 -3.52 -13.32
C GLY A 365 9.02 -2.16 -13.23
N GLN A 366 7.72 -2.09 -13.01
CA GLN A 366 6.96 -0.83 -12.97
C GLN A 366 5.97 -0.83 -11.80
N GLY A 367 6.07 0.18 -10.95
CA GLY A 367 5.23 0.36 -9.77
C GLY A 367 5.88 1.27 -8.75
N LYS A 368 5.11 1.70 -7.77
CA LYS A 368 5.54 2.50 -6.62
C LYS A 368 4.72 2.11 -5.40
N THR A 369 5.28 2.24 -4.22
CA THR A 369 4.55 1.94 -2.96
C THR A 369 3.26 2.71 -2.79
N ILE A 370 3.19 3.94 -3.29
CA ILE A 370 1.96 4.75 -3.27
C ILE A 370 0.80 4.11 -4.06
N HIS A 371 1.11 3.27 -5.06
CA HIS A 371 0.08 2.54 -5.81
C HIS A 371 -0.72 1.60 -4.90
N GLY A 372 -0.06 0.95 -3.92
CA GLY A 372 -0.76 0.12 -2.93
C GLY A 372 -1.73 0.92 -2.08
N VAL A 373 -1.34 2.12 -1.65
CA VAL A 373 -2.21 3.01 -0.87
C VAL A 373 -3.42 3.48 -1.69
N LEU A 374 -3.17 3.97 -2.91
CA LEU A 374 -4.25 4.47 -3.77
C LEU A 374 -5.20 3.35 -4.21
N GLY A 375 -4.67 2.19 -4.58
CA GLY A 375 -5.48 1.03 -4.95
C GLY A 375 -6.26 0.46 -3.76
N GLY A 376 -5.64 0.42 -2.57
CA GLY A 376 -6.30 0.04 -1.32
C GLY A 376 -7.45 0.98 -0.96
N LEU A 377 -7.30 2.29 -1.23
CA LEU A 377 -8.39 3.27 -1.09
C LEU A 377 -9.53 3.02 -2.08
N VAL A 378 -9.26 2.65 -3.33
CA VAL A 378 -10.31 2.30 -4.30
C VAL A 378 -11.09 1.08 -3.81
N ILE A 379 -10.40 0.00 -3.44
CA ILE A 379 -11.03 -1.23 -2.94
C ILE A 379 -11.84 -0.94 -1.67
N GLY A 380 -11.22 -0.30 -0.66
CA GLY A 380 -11.91 0.05 0.58
C GLY A 380 -13.07 1.00 0.37
N GLY A 381 -12.96 1.96 -0.57
CA GLY A 381 -14.03 2.87 -0.94
C GLY A 381 -15.23 2.14 -1.56
N ILE A 382 -15.00 1.13 -2.39
CA ILE A 382 -16.06 0.29 -2.96
C ILE A 382 -16.75 -0.53 -1.86
N TYR A 383 -15.97 -1.22 -1.00
CA TYR A 383 -16.52 -1.97 0.14
C TYR A 383 -17.32 -1.06 1.07
N ASN A 384 -16.75 0.05 1.51
CA ASN A 384 -17.40 1.01 2.40
C ASN A 384 -18.69 1.57 1.79
N GLY A 385 -18.66 1.97 0.51
CA GLY A 385 -19.84 2.51 -0.18
C GLY A 385 -20.97 1.48 -0.32
N LEU A 386 -20.65 0.24 -0.67
CA LEU A 386 -21.64 -0.83 -0.80
C LEU A 386 -22.21 -1.25 0.57
N TYR A 387 -21.39 -1.29 1.62
CA TYR A 387 -21.86 -1.51 2.99
C TYR A 387 -22.79 -0.38 3.46
N LEU A 388 -22.45 0.87 3.15
CA LEU A 388 -23.28 2.03 3.51
C LEU A 388 -24.65 2.02 2.80
N LEU A 389 -24.72 1.37 1.63
CA LEU A 389 -25.98 1.14 0.90
C LEU A 389 -26.73 -0.11 1.37
N GLY A 390 -26.19 -0.87 2.33
CA GLY A 390 -26.81 -2.10 2.82
C GLY A 390 -26.78 -3.26 1.80
N VAL A 391 -25.85 -3.23 0.84
CA VAL A 391 -25.72 -4.28 -0.16
C VAL A 391 -25.21 -5.57 0.50
N PRO A 392 -25.85 -6.73 0.27
CA PRO A 392 -25.39 -8.01 0.80
C PRO A 392 -23.97 -8.37 0.34
N SER A 393 -23.18 -9.00 1.22
CA SER A 393 -21.75 -9.26 1.03
C SER A 393 -21.44 -10.01 -0.28
N GLN A 394 -22.27 -10.96 -0.69
CA GLN A 394 -22.08 -11.72 -1.94
C GLN A 394 -22.11 -10.84 -3.19
N TRP A 395 -22.91 -9.77 -3.20
CA TRP A 395 -22.94 -8.79 -4.29
C TRP A 395 -21.71 -7.88 -4.26
N ILE A 396 -21.20 -7.59 -3.07
CA ILE A 396 -19.98 -6.78 -2.91
C ILE A 396 -18.82 -7.49 -3.59
N ASP A 397 -18.64 -8.79 -3.35
CA ASP A 397 -17.57 -9.58 -3.97
C ASP A 397 -17.70 -9.63 -5.51
N ILE A 398 -18.93 -9.75 -6.03
CA ILE A 398 -19.17 -9.72 -7.49
C ILE A 398 -18.77 -8.36 -8.08
N VAL A 399 -19.16 -7.26 -7.45
CA VAL A 399 -18.83 -5.91 -7.91
C VAL A 399 -17.33 -5.68 -7.89
N VAL A 400 -16.66 -6.06 -6.80
CA VAL A 400 -15.20 -5.91 -6.67
C VAL A 400 -14.47 -6.74 -7.72
N ALA A 401 -14.90 -7.99 -7.96
CA ALA A 401 -14.36 -8.82 -9.01
C ALA A 401 -14.55 -8.22 -10.41
N ALA A 402 -15.71 -7.65 -10.70
CA ALA A 402 -15.98 -6.97 -11.97
C ALA A 402 -15.06 -5.74 -12.15
N VAL A 403 -14.87 -4.93 -11.10
CA VAL A 403 -13.97 -3.76 -11.13
C VAL A 403 -12.53 -4.20 -11.35
N LEU A 404 -12.08 -5.29 -10.70
CA LEU A 404 -10.74 -5.85 -10.90
C LEU A 404 -10.54 -6.26 -12.37
N LEU A 405 -11.47 -7.02 -12.94
CA LEU A 405 -11.39 -7.45 -14.34
C LEU A 405 -11.38 -6.27 -15.30
N ALA A 406 -12.19 -5.26 -15.05
CA ALA A 406 -12.20 -4.04 -15.84
C ALA A 406 -10.86 -3.30 -15.75
N ALA A 407 -10.29 -3.14 -14.56
CA ALA A 407 -9.01 -2.49 -14.36
C ALA A 407 -7.85 -3.25 -15.04
N ALA A 408 -7.82 -4.58 -14.91
CA ALA A 408 -6.83 -5.43 -15.57
C ALA A 408 -6.96 -5.35 -17.10
N THR A 409 -8.18 -5.32 -17.61
CA THR A 409 -8.44 -5.18 -19.06
C THR A 409 -7.92 -3.84 -19.59
N VAL A 410 -8.18 -2.75 -18.87
CA VAL A 410 -7.68 -1.41 -19.22
C VAL A 410 -6.16 -1.37 -19.22
N ASP A 411 -5.48 -1.98 -18.22
CA ASP A 411 -4.02 -2.05 -18.18
C ASP A 411 -3.45 -2.80 -19.39
N VAL A 412 -4.00 -3.96 -19.75
CA VAL A 412 -3.59 -4.74 -20.91
C VAL A 412 -3.80 -3.98 -22.23
N LEU A 413 -4.95 -3.33 -22.39
CA LEU A 413 -5.26 -2.57 -23.62
C LEU A 413 -4.36 -1.33 -23.76
N SER A 414 -4.11 -0.61 -22.68
CA SER A 414 -3.24 0.58 -22.68
C SER A 414 -1.80 0.24 -23.10
N ARG A 415 -1.30 -0.92 -22.71
CA ARG A 415 0.05 -1.40 -23.09
C ARG A 415 0.17 -1.85 -24.53
N ARG A 416 -0.92 -2.36 -25.13
CA ARG A 416 -0.93 -2.75 -26.56
C ARG A 416 -0.87 -1.56 -27.49
N GLY A 417 -1.31 -0.38 -27.04
CA GLY A 417 -1.24 0.87 -27.81
C GLY A 417 0.13 1.58 -27.76
N ALA A 418 1.04 1.19 -26.89
CA ALA A 418 2.37 1.78 -26.83
C ALA A 418 3.26 1.15 -27.91
N PRO A 419 3.92 1.94 -28.79
CA PRO A 419 4.87 1.40 -29.76
C PRO A 419 5.97 0.64 -29.03
N ARG A 420 6.22 -0.61 -29.45
CA ARG A 420 7.38 -1.37 -28.97
C ARG A 420 8.62 -0.60 -29.39
N GLN A 421 9.35 -0.06 -28.43
CA GLN A 421 10.73 0.38 -28.67
C GLN A 421 11.55 -0.89 -28.98
N THR A 422 11.77 -1.13 -30.25
CA THR A 422 12.71 -2.15 -30.77
C THR A 422 14.14 -1.73 -30.50
#